data_1198104269928749a071e488de0c002c
#
_entry.id   1198104269928749a071e488de0c002c
#
_cell.length_a   1.000
_cell.length_b   1.000
_cell.length_c   1.000
_cell.angle_alpha   90.00
_cell.angle_beta   90.00
_cell.angle_gamma   90.00
#
_symmetry.space_group_name_H-M   'P 1'
#
loop_
_entity.id
_entity.type
_entity.pdbx_description
1 polymer ?
#
loop_
_entity_poly.entity_id
_entity_poly.type
_entity_poly.pdbx_seq_one_letter_code
_entity_poly.pdbx_strand_id
1 'polypeptide(L)'
;ITDPVYPVYLDTNVMSGRSGKFNKETGKYEKIVYLPVNKENYFKPQLPKEKVDIIYLCFPNNPTGTVLTKEELKKWVDYAIKNKAVILYDSAYQAFITEENIPRSIYEVEGAKQVAIEFKSYSKTAGFTGLRCGYIVVPKQVKGYTKNGEEVELNKLWNRRTCTKFNGASYIIQRAAEAIYTEEGQKQIKENINYYLENAKIIREGLQEAGYEVYGGINAPYIWLKVPDELTSWEFFDKLLKEYNIVGTPGSGFGPSGGGYFRLTAFATRENTIEAMNRLK
;
A
#
# COMPACT_ATOMS: atom_id res chain seq x y z
N ILE A 1 -6.15 -2.24 -10.28
CA ILE A 1 -5.38 -2.55 -9.06
C ILE A 1 -4.13 -3.34 -9.41
N THR A 2 -3.04 -3.19 -8.64
CA THR A 2 -1.91 -4.14 -8.67
C THR A 2 -2.36 -5.51 -8.13
N ASP A 3 -1.64 -6.57 -8.48
CA ASP A 3 -1.87 -7.93 -7.96
C ASP A 3 -0.49 -8.59 -7.73
N PRO A 4 -0.09 -8.84 -6.48
CA PRO A 4 -0.82 -8.68 -5.22
C PRO A 4 -1.03 -7.23 -4.79
N VAL A 5 -2.03 -7.01 -3.89
CA VAL A 5 -2.40 -5.69 -3.40
C VAL A 5 -3.03 -5.77 -2.01
N TYR A 6 -3.12 -4.63 -1.32
CA TYR A 6 -3.91 -4.51 -0.10
C TYR A 6 -5.41 -4.81 -0.40
N PRO A 7 -6.01 -5.85 0.23
CA PRO A 7 -7.30 -6.39 -0.19
C PRO A 7 -8.45 -5.39 -0.18
N VAL A 8 -8.39 -4.38 0.69
CA VAL A 8 -9.46 -3.38 0.85
C VAL A 8 -9.78 -2.62 -0.43
N TYR A 9 -8.83 -2.46 -1.36
CA TYR A 9 -9.12 -1.82 -2.66
C TYR A 9 -10.10 -2.65 -3.48
N LEU A 10 -9.97 -3.97 -3.44
CA LEU A 10 -10.93 -4.88 -4.07
C LEU A 10 -12.27 -4.84 -3.32
N ASP A 11 -12.23 -5.00 -1.99
CA ASP A 11 -13.42 -5.07 -1.14
C ASP A 11 -14.31 -3.83 -1.27
N THR A 12 -13.71 -2.63 -1.34
CA THR A 12 -14.49 -1.39 -1.52
C THR A 12 -15.21 -1.34 -2.87
N ASN A 13 -14.64 -1.91 -3.92
CA ASN A 13 -15.31 -2.03 -5.23
C ASN A 13 -16.41 -3.09 -5.21
N VAL A 14 -16.21 -4.20 -4.51
CA VAL A 14 -17.26 -5.23 -4.31
C VAL A 14 -18.43 -4.64 -3.53
N MET A 15 -18.18 -4.00 -2.39
CA MET A 15 -19.22 -3.37 -1.56
C MET A 15 -19.98 -2.25 -2.29
N SER A 16 -19.34 -1.56 -3.23
CA SER A 16 -19.99 -0.53 -4.05
C SER A 16 -20.71 -1.06 -5.29
N GLY A 17 -20.71 -2.39 -5.51
CA GLY A 17 -21.32 -3.03 -6.68
C GLY A 17 -20.59 -2.76 -8.00
N ARG A 18 -19.29 -2.41 -7.95
CA ARG A 18 -18.51 -2.02 -9.12
C ARG A 18 -17.61 -3.13 -9.66
N SER A 19 -17.48 -4.27 -8.97
CA SER A 19 -16.57 -5.35 -9.31
C SER A 19 -17.02 -6.27 -10.46
N GLY A 20 -18.32 -6.32 -10.77
CA GLY A 20 -18.89 -7.35 -11.65
C GLY A 20 -18.98 -8.71 -10.94
N LYS A 21 -19.13 -9.78 -11.72
CA LYS A 21 -19.24 -11.15 -11.19
C LYS A 21 -17.85 -11.70 -10.83
N PHE A 22 -17.81 -12.53 -9.79
CA PHE A 22 -16.60 -13.24 -9.40
C PHE A 22 -16.46 -14.54 -10.21
N ASN A 23 -15.30 -14.72 -10.80
CA ASN A 23 -14.93 -15.98 -11.49
C ASN A 23 -14.11 -16.83 -10.50
N LYS A 24 -14.68 -17.99 -10.12
CA LYS A 24 -14.06 -18.91 -9.16
C LYS A 24 -12.80 -19.60 -9.68
N GLU A 25 -12.69 -19.82 -11.00
CA GLU A 25 -11.55 -20.50 -11.63
C GLU A 25 -10.30 -19.61 -11.62
N THR A 26 -10.49 -18.31 -11.89
CA THR A 26 -9.37 -17.35 -11.96
C THR A 26 -9.16 -16.59 -10.66
N GLY A 27 -10.09 -16.63 -9.71
CA GLY A 27 -10.07 -15.84 -8.49
C GLY A 27 -10.23 -14.33 -8.72
N LYS A 28 -10.82 -13.92 -9.86
CA LYS A 28 -10.89 -12.52 -10.30
C LYS A 28 -12.33 -12.04 -10.54
N TYR A 29 -12.53 -10.74 -10.41
CA TYR A 29 -13.79 -10.07 -10.76
C TYR A 29 -13.74 -9.50 -12.16
N GLU A 30 -14.83 -9.61 -12.93
CA GLU A 30 -14.93 -9.25 -14.34
C GLU A 30 -14.60 -7.79 -14.66
N LYS A 31 -14.94 -6.84 -13.75
CA LYS A 31 -14.76 -5.40 -13.97
C LYS A 31 -13.52 -4.83 -13.28
N ILE A 32 -12.67 -5.68 -12.75
CA ILE A 32 -11.41 -5.29 -12.13
C ILE A 32 -10.26 -5.69 -13.05
N VAL A 33 -9.47 -4.72 -13.43
CA VAL A 33 -8.22 -4.93 -14.17
C VAL A 33 -7.12 -5.23 -13.15
N TYR A 34 -6.58 -6.43 -13.19
CA TYR A 34 -5.49 -6.88 -12.33
C TYR A 34 -4.17 -6.68 -13.07
N LEU A 35 -3.26 -5.95 -12.46
CA LEU A 35 -1.93 -5.65 -13.00
C LEU A 35 -0.90 -6.51 -12.25
N PRO A 36 -0.50 -7.66 -12.80
CA PRO A 36 0.42 -8.55 -12.11
C PRO A 36 1.74 -7.86 -11.79
N VAL A 37 2.17 -7.98 -10.54
CA VAL A 37 3.50 -7.55 -10.10
C VAL A 37 4.23 -8.74 -9.50
N ASN A 38 5.39 -9.05 -10.03
CA ASN A 38 6.16 -10.24 -9.74
C ASN A 38 7.67 -9.95 -9.85
N LYS A 39 8.48 -10.97 -9.68
CA LYS A 39 9.95 -10.86 -9.76
C LYS A 39 10.41 -10.32 -11.12
N GLU A 40 9.81 -10.77 -12.22
CA GLU A 40 10.22 -10.44 -13.59
C GLU A 40 10.03 -8.95 -13.90
N ASN A 41 9.06 -8.30 -13.26
CA ASN A 41 8.84 -6.86 -13.40
C ASN A 41 9.28 -6.07 -12.15
N TYR A 42 10.10 -6.67 -11.27
CA TYR A 42 10.57 -6.06 -10.03
C TYR A 42 9.45 -5.58 -9.12
N PHE A 43 8.30 -6.25 -9.15
CA PHE A 43 7.07 -5.89 -8.44
C PHE A 43 6.56 -4.47 -8.79
N LYS A 44 6.84 -3.99 -10.00
CA LYS A 44 6.38 -2.70 -10.51
C LYS A 44 5.28 -2.92 -11.56
N PRO A 45 4.11 -2.28 -11.41
CA PRO A 45 3.01 -2.48 -12.33
C PRO A 45 3.27 -1.80 -13.69
N GLN A 46 2.83 -2.46 -14.75
CA GLN A 46 2.75 -1.87 -16.07
C GLN A 46 1.40 -1.15 -16.26
N LEU A 47 1.37 -0.18 -17.15
CA LEU A 47 0.13 0.53 -17.50
C LEU A 47 -0.90 -0.47 -18.09
N PRO A 48 -2.20 -0.33 -17.74
CA PRO A 48 -3.23 -1.18 -18.30
C PRO A 48 -3.34 -1.00 -19.82
N LYS A 49 -3.64 -2.09 -20.52
CA LYS A 49 -3.85 -2.06 -21.99
C LYS A 49 -5.21 -1.49 -22.34
N GLU A 50 -6.21 -1.77 -21.51
CA GLU A 50 -7.57 -1.26 -21.62
C GLU A 50 -7.74 0.07 -20.89
N LYS A 51 -8.76 0.83 -21.30
CA LYS A 51 -9.17 2.05 -20.61
C LYS A 51 -9.79 1.70 -19.25
N VAL A 52 -9.37 2.41 -18.21
CA VAL A 52 -9.91 2.28 -16.86
C VAL A 52 -10.34 3.66 -16.33
N ASP A 53 -11.32 3.68 -15.42
CA ASP A 53 -11.84 4.91 -14.84
C ASP A 53 -11.15 5.27 -13.51
N ILE A 54 -10.74 4.26 -12.75
CA ILE A 54 -10.11 4.41 -11.43
C ILE A 54 -8.85 3.54 -11.37
N ILE A 55 -7.77 4.11 -10.85
CA ILE A 55 -6.49 3.45 -10.67
C ILE A 55 -6.13 3.52 -9.19
N TYR A 56 -5.92 2.36 -8.54
CA TYR A 56 -5.38 2.32 -7.18
C TYR A 56 -3.88 2.10 -7.24
N LEU A 57 -3.12 3.02 -6.64
CA LEU A 57 -1.68 2.90 -6.47
C LEU A 57 -1.35 3.05 -4.98
N CYS A 58 -0.57 2.13 -4.43
CA CYS A 58 -0.05 2.18 -3.07
C CYS A 58 1.47 2.10 -3.12
N PHE A 59 2.14 3.20 -2.79
CA PHE A 59 3.62 3.22 -2.75
C PHE A 59 4.12 4.09 -1.59
N PRO A 60 4.98 3.53 -0.73
CA PRO A 60 5.48 2.14 -0.71
C PRO A 60 4.36 1.11 -0.66
N ASN A 61 4.53 -0.01 -1.37
CA ASN A 61 3.45 -0.98 -1.58
C ASN A 61 3.25 -1.90 -0.37
N ASN A 62 2.01 -2.19 -0.06
CA ASN A 62 1.58 -3.31 0.75
C ASN A 62 0.94 -4.35 -0.20
N PRO A 63 1.53 -5.56 -0.40
CA PRO A 63 2.46 -6.25 0.52
C PRO A 63 3.95 -6.21 0.15
N THR A 64 4.33 -5.81 -1.05
CA THR A 64 5.67 -6.08 -1.63
C THR A 64 6.79 -5.18 -1.11
N GLY A 65 6.45 -4.05 -0.48
CA GLY A 65 7.42 -3.04 -0.05
C GLY A 65 8.08 -2.24 -1.18
N THR A 66 7.62 -2.41 -2.41
CA THR A 66 8.16 -1.73 -3.61
C THR A 66 7.79 -0.25 -3.63
N VAL A 67 8.64 0.56 -4.24
CA VAL A 67 8.43 1.99 -4.48
C VAL A 67 8.52 2.29 -5.97
N LEU A 68 7.97 3.44 -6.38
CA LEU A 68 8.11 3.98 -7.73
C LEU A 68 8.89 5.30 -7.70
N THR A 69 9.73 5.50 -8.70
CA THR A 69 10.41 6.80 -8.91
C THR A 69 9.42 7.84 -9.41
N LYS A 70 9.86 9.10 -9.41
CA LYS A 70 9.08 10.22 -9.94
C LYS A 70 8.73 10.03 -11.43
N GLU A 71 9.67 9.52 -12.21
CA GLU A 71 9.51 9.23 -13.64
C GLU A 71 8.52 8.09 -13.88
N GLU A 72 8.56 7.06 -13.03
CA GLU A 72 7.61 5.95 -13.09
C GLU A 72 6.19 6.42 -12.76
N LEU A 73 6.02 7.21 -11.69
CA LEU A 73 4.72 7.80 -11.34
C LEU A 73 4.21 8.79 -12.40
N LYS A 74 5.11 9.51 -13.08
CA LYS A 74 4.73 10.40 -14.17
C LYS A 74 4.01 9.67 -15.30
N LYS A 75 4.42 8.45 -15.64
CA LYS A 75 3.74 7.62 -16.65
C LYS A 75 2.29 7.34 -16.27
N TRP A 76 2.01 7.11 -14.98
CA TRP A 76 0.67 6.88 -14.46
C TRP A 76 -0.19 8.15 -14.50
N VAL A 77 0.39 9.29 -14.14
CA VAL A 77 -0.28 10.59 -14.22
C VAL A 77 -0.62 10.92 -15.68
N ASP A 78 0.31 10.74 -16.60
CA ASP A 78 0.06 10.99 -18.03
C ASP A 78 -0.99 10.04 -18.62
N TYR A 79 -0.95 8.77 -18.23
CA TYR A 79 -1.99 7.82 -18.59
C TYR A 79 -3.37 8.26 -18.08
N ALA A 80 -3.46 8.68 -16.81
CA ALA A 80 -4.70 9.10 -16.20
C ALA A 80 -5.27 10.37 -16.86
N ILE A 81 -4.42 11.36 -17.18
CA ILE A 81 -4.82 12.56 -17.92
C ILE A 81 -5.38 12.17 -19.30
N LYS A 82 -4.62 11.37 -20.06
CA LYS A 82 -5.00 10.94 -21.41
C LYS A 82 -6.33 10.18 -21.44
N ASN A 83 -6.57 9.32 -20.45
CA ASN A 83 -7.72 8.42 -20.41
C ASN A 83 -8.89 8.96 -19.57
N LYS A 84 -8.77 10.15 -18.99
CA LYS A 84 -9.77 10.74 -18.07
C LYS A 84 -10.03 9.84 -16.86
N ALA A 85 -8.99 9.18 -16.36
CA ALA A 85 -9.04 8.32 -15.17
C ALA A 85 -8.67 9.10 -13.92
N VAL A 86 -9.07 8.58 -12.75
CA VAL A 86 -8.70 9.12 -11.43
C VAL A 86 -7.76 8.16 -10.73
N ILE A 87 -6.64 8.67 -10.27
CA ILE A 87 -5.70 7.92 -9.42
C ILE A 87 -6.11 8.08 -7.96
N LEU A 88 -6.33 6.98 -7.25
CA LEU A 88 -6.43 6.90 -5.81
C LEU A 88 -5.06 6.45 -5.29
N TYR A 89 -4.28 7.43 -4.80
CA TYR A 89 -2.90 7.21 -4.37
C TYR A 89 -2.83 7.03 -2.86
N ASP A 90 -2.54 5.81 -2.42
CA ASP A 90 -2.34 5.50 -1.00
C ASP A 90 -0.86 5.65 -0.62
N SER A 91 -0.57 6.65 0.19
CA SER A 91 0.77 6.96 0.70
C SER A 91 0.90 6.72 2.21
N ALA A 92 0.18 5.73 2.74
CA ALA A 92 0.19 5.41 4.18
C ALA A 92 1.58 5.06 4.73
N TYR A 93 2.50 4.64 3.88
CA TYR A 93 3.86 4.24 4.27
C TYR A 93 4.95 5.25 3.86
N GLN A 94 4.59 6.44 3.42
CA GLN A 94 5.52 7.44 2.92
C GLN A 94 6.63 7.85 3.90
N ALA A 95 6.35 7.73 5.22
CA ALA A 95 7.32 8.04 6.26
C ALA A 95 8.52 7.06 6.30
N PHE A 96 8.36 5.87 5.72
CA PHE A 96 9.41 4.83 5.64
C PHE A 96 10.35 5.02 4.44
N ILE A 97 10.08 5.95 3.53
CA ILE A 97 10.95 6.21 2.38
C ILE A 97 12.26 6.82 2.86
N THR A 98 13.37 6.15 2.54
CA THR A 98 14.73 6.57 2.90
C THR A 98 15.48 7.21 1.73
N GLU A 99 15.12 6.86 0.50
CA GLU A 99 15.78 7.31 -0.72
C GLU A 99 15.23 8.66 -1.19
N GLU A 100 16.12 9.59 -1.55
CA GLU A 100 15.75 10.97 -1.92
C GLU A 100 15.00 11.07 -3.26
N ASN A 101 15.28 10.15 -4.19
CA ASN A 101 14.67 10.11 -5.53
C ASN A 101 13.27 9.50 -5.54
N ILE A 102 12.79 8.98 -4.39
CA ILE A 102 11.45 8.42 -4.27
C ILE A 102 10.49 9.47 -3.69
N PRO A 103 9.44 9.87 -4.42
CA PRO A 103 8.52 10.90 -3.95
C PRO A 103 7.68 10.41 -2.75
N ARG A 104 7.49 11.32 -1.79
CA ARG A 104 6.66 11.11 -0.59
C ARG A 104 5.20 11.51 -0.80
N SER A 105 4.93 12.15 -1.92
CA SER A 105 3.58 12.55 -2.34
C SER A 105 3.46 12.45 -3.85
N ILE A 106 2.31 12.00 -4.34
CA ILE A 106 2.04 12.02 -5.79
C ILE A 106 2.09 13.44 -6.35
N TYR A 107 1.86 14.46 -5.52
CA TYR A 107 1.85 15.86 -5.95
C TYR A 107 3.24 16.45 -6.22
N GLU A 108 4.30 15.69 -5.96
CA GLU A 108 5.65 16.00 -6.47
C GLU A 108 5.79 15.72 -7.98
N VAL A 109 4.80 15.02 -8.55
CA VAL A 109 4.74 14.69 -9.97
C VAL A 109 3.89 15.73 -10.70
N GLU A 110 4.43 16.32 -11.76
CA GLU A 110 3.73 17.30 -12.58
C GLU A 110 2.44 16.73 -13.17
N GLY A 111 1.34 17.51 -13.09
CA GLY A 111 0.02 17.11 -13.58
C GLY A 111 -0.81 16.31 -12.58
N ALA A 112 -0.24 15.76 -11.52
CA ALA A 112 -0.95 14.91 -10.57
C ALA A 112 -2.16 15.56 -9.93
N LYS A 113 -2.12 16.88 -9.65
CA LYS A 113 -3.27 17.63 -9.09
C LYS A 113 -4.51 17.61 -9.96
N GLN A 114 -4.39 17.27 -11.24
CA GLN A 114 -5.52 17.18 -12.17
C GLN A 114 -6.25 15.84 -12.10
N VAL A 115 -5.56 14.77 -11.66
CA VAL A 115 -6.07 13.40 -11.78
C VAL A 115 -5.92 12.56 -10.52
N ALA A 116 -5.22 13.02 -9.48
CA ALA A 116 -4.93 12.21 -8.31
C ALA A 116 -5.60 12.72 -7.03
N ILE A 117 -6.13 11.78 -6.26
CA ILE A 117 -6.59 11.93 -4.88
C ILE A 117 -5.61 11.17 -3.99
N GLU A 118 -5.02 11.83 -3.00
CA GLU A 118 -4.02 11.22 -2.13
C GLU A 118 -4.58 10.90 -0.75
N PHE A 119 -4.28 9.69 -0.26
CA PHE A 119 -4.66 9.21 1.06
C PHE A 119 -3.44 9.18 1.97
N LYS A 120 -3.53 9.81 3.13
CA LYS A 120 -2.51 9.85 4.17
C LYS A 120 -3.03 9.19 5.44
N SER A 121 -2.17 8.45 6.13
CA SER A 121 -2.53 7.77 7.38
C SER A 121 -1.50 8.04 8.46
N TYR A 122 -1.96 8.38 9.66
CA TYR A 122 -1.11 8.46 10.84
C TYR A 122 -0.90 7.09 11.51
N SER A 123 -1.64 6.07 11.08
CA SER A 123 -1.57 4.73 11.67
C SER A 123 -0.17 4.15 11.68
N LYS A 124 0.58 4.34 10.57
CA LYS A 124 1.93 3.78 10.41
C LYS A 124 3.03 4.82 10.67
N THR A 125 2.73 6.09 10.36
CA THR A 125 3.67 7.20 10.57
C THR A 125 3.89 7.48 12.05
N ALA A 126 2.83 7.48 12.87
CA ALA A 126 2.87 7.92 14.26
C ALA A 126 2.24 6.94 15.26
N GLY A 127 2.02 5.69 14.86
CA GLY A 127 1.43 4.67 15.73
C GLY A 127 -0.06 4.87 16.03
N PHE A 128 -0.79 5.66 15.23
CA PHE A 128 -2.20 6.00 15.46
C PHE A 128 -3.18 4.91 15.00
N THR A 129 -2.76 3.66 14.90
CA THR A 129 -3.61 2.56 14.43
C THR A 129 -4.91 2.44 15.24
N GLY A 130 -4.82 2.52 16.57
CA GLY A 130 -5.98 2.50 17.48
C GLY A 130 -6.75 3.83 17.56
N LEU A 131 -6.11 4.96 17.20
CA LEU A 131 -6.70 6.29 17.27
C LEU A 131 -7.54 6.67 16.04
N ARG A 132 -7.44 5.90 14.96
CA ARG A 132 -8.25 6.04 13.74
C ARG A 132 -8.16 7.42 13.08
N CYS A 133 -6.96 7.90 12.80
CA CYS A 133 -6.74 9.18 12.17
C CYS A 133 -5.95 9.09 10.86
N GLY A 134 -6.41 9.83 9.88
CA GLY A 134 -5.78 10.02 8.58
C GLY A 134 -6.45 11.18 7.88
N TYR A 135 -5.97 11.54 6.71
CA TYR A 135 -6.60 12.57 5.88
C TYR A 135 -6.50 12.23 4.40
N ILE A 136 -7.35 12.89 3.63
CA ILE A 136 -7.40 12.78 2.18
C ILE A 136 -7.23 14.15 1.56
N VAL A 137 -6.44 14.23 0.51
CA VAL A 137 -6.26 15.43 -0.28
C VAL A 137 -7.00 15.25 -1.60
N VAL A 138 -8.04 16.06 -1.80
CA VAL A 138 -8.83 16.09 -3.04
C VAL A 138 -8.65 17.47 -3.69
N PRO A 139 -7.74 17.65 -4.64
CA PRO A 139 -7.51 18.92 -5.30
C PRO A 139 -8.78 19.42 -6.02
N LYS A 140 -8.98 20.74 -6.08
CA LYS A 140 -10.10 21.33 -6.82
C LYS A 140 -10.04 21.06 -8.33
N GLN A 141 -8.84 20.78 -8.84
CA GLN A 141 -8.59 20.47 -10.25
C GLN A 141 -9.05 19.07 -10.67
N VAL A 142 -9.16 18.12 -9.71
CA VAL A 142 -9.55 16.73 -10.03
C VAL A 142 -10.98 16.69 -10.53
N LYS A 143 -11.16 16.15 -11.74
CA LYS A 143 -12.45 15.94 -12.38
C LYS A 143 -12.80 14.47 -12.45
N GLY A 144 -14.07 14.17 -12.27
CA GLY A 144 -14.70 12.93 -12.70
C GLY A 144 -15.51 13.16 -13.96
N TYR A 145 -15.98 12.07 -14.56
CA TYR A 145 -16.78 12.14 -15.78
C TYR A 145 -18.04 11.28 -15.62
N THR A 146 -19.18 11.84 -16.03
CA THR A 146 -20.43 11.09 -16.11
C THR A 146 -20.38 10.08 -17.26
N LYS A 147 -21.38 9.18 -17.34
CA LYS A 147 -21.51 8.28 -18.48
C LYS A 147 -21.65 9.01 -19.82
N ASN A 148 -22.17 10.24 -19.80
CA ASN A 148 -22.33 11.09 -20.98
C ASN A 148 -21.07 11.92 -21.28
N GLY A 149 -20.00 11.77 -20.50
CA GLY A 149 -18.73 12.49 -20.67
C GLY A 149 -18.68 13.90 -20.09
N GLU A 150 -19.71 14.31 -19.32
CA GLU A 150 -19.74 15.61 -18.66
C GLU A 150 -18.77 15.63 -17.47
N GLU A 151 -18.07 16.74 -17.29
CA GLU A 151 -17.15 16.93 -16.18
C GLU A 151 -17.88 17.18 -14.86
N VAL A 152 -17.37 16.55 -13.78
CA VAL A 152 -17.88 16.72 -12.42
C VAL A 152 -16.73 17.03 -11.48
N GLU A 153 -16.90 18.07 -10.63
CA GLU A 153 -15.90 18.47 -9.64
C GLU A 153 -15.90 17.51 -8.44
N LEU A 154 -14.94 16.59 -8.41
CA LEU A 154 -14.86 15.58 -7.35
C LEU A 154 -14.63 16.21 -5.97
N ASN A 155 -13.90 17.33 -5.88
CA ASN A 155 -13.69 18.03 -4.62
C ASN A 155 -15.04 18.48 -4.00
N LYS A 156 -15.96 19.05 -4.77
CA LYS A 156 -17.28 19.46 -4.28
C LYS A 156 -18.12 18.27 -3.83
N LEU A 157 -18.12 17.19 -4.59
CA LEU A 157 -18.82 15.95 -4.22
C LEU A 157 -18.26 15.34 -2.95
N TRP A 158 -16.93 15.27 -2.83
CA TRP A 158 -16.27 14.76 -1.65
C TRP A 158 -16.57 15.61 -0.41
N ASN A 159 -16.47 16.93 -0.52
CA ASN A 159 -16.79 17.86 0.56
C ASN A 159 -18.23 17.65 1.05
N ARG A 160 -19.20 17.61 0.11
CA ARG A 160 -20.60 17.35 0.46
C ARG A 160 -20.78 16.03 1.19
N ARG A 161 -20.16 14.96 0.69
CA ARG A 161 -20.22 13.62 1.32
C ARG A 161 -19.62 13.62 2.72
N THR A 162 -18.43 14.18 2.89
CA THR A 162 -17.72 14.20 4.18
C THR A 162 -18.51 14.97 5.22
N CYS A 163 -18.99 16.17 4.90
CA CYS A 163 -19.79 17.00 5.80
C CYS A 163 -21.18 16.41 6.13
N THR A 164 -21.68 15.46 5.34
CA THR A 164 -22.99 14.83 5.56
C THR A 164 -22.90 13.49 6.25
N LYS A 165 -21.87 12.67 5.94
CA LYS A 165 -21.77 11.27 6.36
C LYS A 165 -20.78 11.02 7.49
N PHE A 166 -19.78 11.87 7.66
CA PHE A 166 -18.67 11.57 8.56
C PHE A 166 -18.31 12.71 9.53
N ASN A 167 -18.18 13.96 9.04
CA ASN A 167 -17.77 15.15 9.78
C ASN A 167 -16.32 15.18 10.30
N GLY A 168 -15.56 14.11 10.16
CA GLY A 168 -14.14 14.04 10.54
C GLY A 168 -13.86 13.16 11.76
N ALA A 169 -12.58 13.00 12.06
CA ALA A 169 -12.10 12.32 13.24
C ALA A 169 -12.41 13.15 14.50
N SER A 170 -12.38 12.53 15.70
CA SER A 170 -12.53 13.24 16.98
C SER A 170 -11.56 14.42 17.09
N TYR A 171 -12.03 15.56 17.58
CA TYR A 171 -11.21 16.78 17.73
C TYR A 171 -9.94 16.55 18.56
N ILE A 172 -10.04 15.79 19.65
CA ILE A 172 -8.89 15.45 20.50
C ILE A 172 -7.81 14.71 19.68
N ILE A 173 -8.24 13.78 18.83
CA ILE A 173 -7.32 13.02 17.97
C ILE A 173 -6.73 13.90 16.87
N GLN A 174 -7.50 14.86 16.33
CA GLN A 174 -6.96 15.84 15.38
C GLN A 174 -5.88 16.72 16.05
N ARG A 175 -6.08 17.15 17.29
CA ARG A 175 -5.06 17.89 18.05
C ARG A 175 -3.81 17.04 18.33
N ALA A 176 -3.98 15.76 18.65
CA ALA A 176 -2.85 14.83 18.76
C ALA A 176 -2.10 14.67 17.42
N ALA A 177 -2.84 14.61 16.29
CA ALA A 177 -2.23 14.56 14.97
C ALA A 177 -1.48 15.86 14.60
N GLU A 178 -1.94 17.02 15.06
CA GLU A 178 -1.23 18.30 14.88
C GLU A 178 0.13 18.30 15.60
N ALA A 179 0.21 17.70 16.79
CA ALA A 179 1.45 17.61 17.55
C ALA A 179 2.58 16.85 16.82
N ILE A 180 2.23 15.99 15.86
CA ILE A 180 3.18 15.25 15.01
C ILE A 180 4.08 16.21 14.21
N TYR A 181 3.58 17.40 13.87
CA TYR A 181 4.28 18.38 13.03
C TYR A 181 5.15 19.35 13.82
N THR A 182 5.20 19.25 15.15
CA THR A 182 6.17 19.96 15.97
C THR A 182 7.58 19.35 15.81
N GLU A 183 8.62 20.09 16.18
CA GLU A 183 10.00 19.57 16.14
C GLU A 183 10.14 18.28 16.97
N GLU A 184 9.58 18.27 18.19
CA GLU A 184 9.60 17.10 19.06
C GLU A 184 8.80 15.93 18.44
N GLY A 185 7.62 16.18 17.87
CA GLY A 185 6.82 15.17 17.19
C GLY A 185 7.56 14.55 16.01
N GLN A 186 8.22 15.36 15.18
CA GLN A 186 9.01 14.88 14.04
C GLN A 186 10.22 14.06 14.50
N LYS A 187 10.89 14.45 15.60
CA LYS A 187 11.99 13.68 16.17
C LYS A 187 11.52 12.30 16.63
N GLN A 188 10.44 12.22 17.40
CA GLN A 188 9.87 10.96 17.89
C GLN A 188 9.40 10.06 16.74
N ILE A 189 8.79 10.62 15.70
CA ILE A 189 8.43 9.87 14.49
C ILE A 189 9.66 9.28 13.83
N LYS A 190 10.71 10.07 13.63
CA LYS A 190 11.94 9.59 13.01
C LYS A 190 12.59 8.45 13.80
N GLU A 191 12.60 8.54 15.12
CA GLU A 191 13.10 7.50 16.01
C GLU A 191 12.27 6.19 15.85
N ASN A 192 10.94 6.27 15.85
CA ASN A 192 10.06 5.13 15.65
C ASN A 192 10.21 4.51 14.26
N ILE A 193 10.26 5.31 13.21
CA ILE A 193 10.44 4.82 11.84
C ILE A 193 11.79 4.12 11.70
N ASN A 194 12.86 4.71 12.22
CA ASN A 194 14.18 4.09 12.21
C ASN A 194 14.20 2.77 12.97
N TYR A 195 13.53 2.68 14.12
CA TYR A 195 13.40 1.44 14.87
C TYR A 195 12.76 0.32 14.02
N TYR A 196 11.69 0.61 13.30
CA TYR A 196 11.03 -0.37 12.43
C TYR A 196 11.84 -0.67 11.16
N LEU A 197 12.53 0.30 10.59
CA LEU A 197 13.42 0.04 9.43
C LEU A 197 14.60 -0.84 9.80
N GLU A 198 15.14 -0.68 11.01
CA GLU A 198 16.18 -1.60 11.52
C GLU A 198 15.61 -3.02 11.75
N ASN A 199 14.38 -3.15 12.28
CA ASN A 199 13.71 -4.44 12.35
C ASN A 199 13.52 -5.06 10.96
N ALA A 200 13.10 -4.26 9.97
CA ALA A 200 12.96 -4.73 8.60
C ALA A 200 14.30 -5.22 8.02
N LYS A 201 15.39 -4.53 8.33
CA LYS A 201 16.74 -4.94 7.94
C LYS A 201 17.12 -6.28 8.57
N ILE A 202 16.91 -6.45 9.89
CA ILE A 202 17.18 -7.69 10.60
C ILE A 202 16.38 -8.86 9.98
N ILE A 203 15.09 -8.66 9.71
CA ILE A 203 14.26 -9.70 9.08
C ILE A 203 14.80 -10.04 7.69
N ARG A 204 15.08 -9.03 6.87
CA ARG A 204 15.56 -9.23 5.51
C ARG A 204 16.88 -9.98 5.47
N GLU A 205 17.86 -9.56 6.28
CA GLU A 205 19.19 -10.20 6.36
C GLU A 205 19.09 -11.61 6.93
N GLY A 206 18.31 -11.82 8.00
CA GLY A 206 18.11 -13.14 8.60
C GLY A 206 17.46 -14.15 7.64
N LEU A 207 16.47 -13.71 6.86
CA LEU A 207 15.86 -14.55 5.83
C LEU A 207 16.83 -14.85 4.67
N GLN A 208 17.65 -13.90 4.24
CA GLN A 208 18.67 -14.11 3.22
C GLN A 208 19.75 -15.11 3.68
N GLU A 209 20.20 -15.00 4.93
CA GLU A 209 21.12 -15.95 5.55
C GLU A 209 20.53 -17.37 5.64
N ALA A 210 19.21 -17.48 5.88
CA ALA A 210 18.47 -18.73 5.86
C ALA A 210 18.15 -19.24 4.43
N GLY A 211 18.63 -18.57 3.39
CA GLY A 211 18.50 -18.99 1.99
C GLY A 211 17.20 -18.59 1.29
N TYR A 212 16.36 -17.74 1.90
CA TYR A 212 15.14 -17.26 1.25
C TYR A 212 15.39 -16.11 0.28
N GLU A 213 14.64 -16.10 -0.81
CA GLU A 213 14.59 -14.96 -1.73
C GLU A 213 13.62 -13.91 -1.19
N VAL A 214 14.11 -12.68 -0.94
CA VAL A 214 13.36 -11.63 -0.25
C VAL A 214 13.38 -10.31 -0.99
N TYR A 215 12.27 -9.56 -0.86
CA TYR A 215 12.02 -8.27 -1.45
C TYR A 215 11.46 -7.29 -0.40
N GLY A 216 11.52 -5.99 -0.67
CA GLY A 216 11.04 -4.97 0.26
C GLY A 216 11.95 -4.78 1.48
N GLY A 217 11.42 -4.20 2.55
CA GLY A 217 12.14 -3.96 3.81
C GLY A 217 13.22 -2.87 3.75
N ILE A 218 13.18 -1.96 2.75
CA ILE A 218 14.11 -0.82 2.59
C ILE A 218 13.35 0.50 2.77
N ASN A 219 12.34 0.74 1.94
CA ASN A 219 11.47 1.92 2.00
C ASN A 219 10.08 1.60 2.58
N ALA A 220 9.94 0.48 3.24
CA ALA A 220 8.68 -0.02 3.78
C ALA A 220 8.91 -0.95 4.97
N PRO A 221 7.94 -1.10 5.88
CA PRO A 221 8.01 -2.05 6.98
C PRO A 221 7.66 -3.48 6.57
N TYR A 222 7.46 -3.75 5.29
CA TYR A 222 7.05 -5.04 4.75
C TYR A 222 8.20 -5.75 4.06
N ILE A 223 8.34 -7.02 4.39
CA ILE A 223 9.24 -7.96 3.76
C ILE A 223 8.38 -8.99 3.02
N TRP A 224 8.61 -9.11 1.73
CA TRP A 224 7.93 -10.02 0.83
C TRP A 224 8.91 -11.12 0.44
N LEU A 225 8.63 -12.35 0.81
CA LEU A 225 9.52 -13.47 0.58
C LEU A 225 8.89 -14.50 -0.36
N LYS A 226 9.70 -15.13 -1.19
CA LYS A 226 9.33 -16.30 -1.98
C LYS A 226 9.25 -17.52 -1.06
N VAL A 227 8.10 -18.18 -1.09
CA VAL A 227 7.91 -19.46 -0.39
C VAL A 227 8.69 -20.56 -1.11
N PRO A 228 9.29 -21.57 -0.42
CA PRO A 228 9.86 -22.74 -1.08
C PRO A 228 8.89 -23.37 -2.08
N ASP A 229 9.41 -23.79 -3.24
CA ASP A 229 8.59 -24.18 -4.40
C ASP A 229 7.65 -25.36 -4.13
N GLU A 230 7.99 -26.22 -3.18
CA GLU A 230 7.17 -27.37 -2.75
C GLU A 230 5.99 -27.01 -1.84
N LEU A 231 5.87 -25.76 -1.40
CA LEU A 231 4.85 -25.31 -0.45
C LEU A 231 3.94 -24.24 -1.06
N THR A 232 2.67 -24.30 -0.72
CA THR A 232 1.75 -23.17 -0.91
C THR A 232 1.97 -22.11 0.17
N SER A 233 1.45 -20.91 -0.03
CA SER A 233 1.52 -19.83 0.98
C SER A 233 0.89 -20.24 2.32
N TRP A 234 -0.15 -21.06 2.31
CA TRP A 234 -0.83 -21.53 3.52
C TRP A 234 -0.08 -22.67 4.21
N GLU A 235 0.49 -23.60 3.46
CA GLU A 235 1.35 -24.65 4.04
C GLU A 235 2.59 -24.04 4.67
N PHE A 236 3.14 -22.98 4.06
CA PHE A 236 4.25 -22.23 4.65
C PHE A 236 3.84 -21.50 5.93
N PHE A 237 2.62 -20.92 5.96
CA PHE A 237 2.06 -20.36 7.20
C PHE A 237 2.00 -21.39 8.32
N ASP A 238 1.44 -22.56 8.02
CA ASP A 238 1.34 -23.67 8.98
C ASP A 238 2.71 -24.13 9.49
N LYS A 239 3.69 -24.24 8.60
CA LYS A 239 5.07 -24.57 8.95
C LYS A 239 5.67 -23.52 9.88
N LEU A 240 5.61 -22.25 9.53
CA LEU A 240 6.13 -21.16 10.36
C LEU A 240 5.48 -21.12 11.74
N LEU A 241 4.17 -21.33 11.80
CA LEU A 241 3.44 -21.34 13.07
C LEU A 241 3.81 -22.55 13.94
N LYS A 242 3.81 -23.75 13.37
CA LYS A 242 3.96 -25.01 14.13
C LYS A 242 5.39 -25.32 14.51
N GLU A 243 6.34 -25.03 13.61
CA GLU A 243 7.75 -25.39 13.82
C GLU A 243 8.58 -24.25 14.43
N TYR A 244 8.26 -23.00 14.07
CA TYR A 244 9.06 -21.81 14.45
C TYR A 244 8.33 -20.85 15.39
N ASN A 245 7.02 -21.03 15.64
CA ASN A 245 6.17 -20.09 16.39
C ASN A 245 6.23 -18.66 15.82
N ILE A 246 6.22 -18.55 14.49
CA ILE A 246 6.23 -17.30 13.76
C ILE A 246 4.90 -17.14 13.04
N VAL A 247 4.31 -15.94 13.16
CA VAL A 247 3.06 -15.57 12.48
C VAL A 247 3.33 -14.49 11.46
N GLY A 248 2.92 -14.71 10.22
CA GLY A 248 2.97 -13.74 9.14
C GLY A 248 1.70 -13.81 8.30
N THR A 249 1.73 -13.34 7.07
CA THR A 249 0.54 -13.30 6.21
C THR A 249 0.81 -14.07 4.91
N PRO A 250 0.01 -15.12 4.60
CA PRO A 250 0.09 -15.82 3.32
C PRO A 250 -0.10 -14.85 2.14
N GLY A 251 0.77 -14.95 1.14
CA GLY A 251 0.73 -14.06 -0.01
C GLY A 251 -0.54 -14.18 -0.83
N SER A 252 -1.14 -15.37 -0.90
CA SER A 252 -2.43 -15.61 -1.55
C SER A 252 -3.58 -14.76 -0.98
N GLY A 253 -3.45 -14.25 0.26
CA GLY A 253 -4.41 -13.30 0.86
C GLY A 253 -4.38 -11.91 0.24
N PHE A 254 -3.41 -11.60 -0.62
CA PHE A 254 -3.28 -10.30 -1.29
C PHE A 254 -3.70 -10.34 -2.77
N GLY A 255 -4.18 -11.47 -3.26
CA GLY A 255 -4.64 -11.66 -4.63
C GLY A 255 -4.02 -12.89 -5.30
N PRO A 256 -4.52 -13.26 -6.48
CA PRO A 256 -4.07 -14.46 -7.21
C PRO A 256 -2.56 -14.53 -7.45
N SER A 257 -1.93 -13.40 -7.79
CA SER A 257 -0.47 -13.33 -8.04
C SER A 257 0.38 -13.35 -6.75
N GLY A 258 -0.26 -13.32 -5.58
CA GLY A 258 0.42 -13.48 -4.28
C GLY A 258 0.69 -14.94 -3.89
N GLY A 259 0.15 -15.91 -4.64
CA GLY A 259 0.45 -17.33 -4.44
C GLY A 259 1.95 -17.61 -4.54
N GLY A 260 2.47 -18.49 -3.68
CA GLY A 260 3.91 -18.78 -3.61
C GLY A 260 4.76 -17.68 -2.96
N TYR A 261 4.13 -16.70 -2.31
CA TYR A 261 4.80 -15.66 -1.54
C TYR A 261 4.23 -15.57 -0.12
N PHE A 262 4.95 -14.84 0.73
CA PHE A 262 4.58 -14.63 2.13
C PHE A 262 5.02 -13.24 2.60
N ARG A 263 4.22 -12.57 3.44
CA ARG A 263 4.58 -11.27 3.98
C ARG A 263 4.93 -11.34 5.45
N LEU A 264 6.09 -10.82 5.82
CA LEU A 264 6.44 -10.46 7.19
C LEU A 264 6.39 -8.94 7.38
N THR A 265 6.29 -8.51 8.64
CA THR A 265 6.24 -7.09 8.99
C THR A 265 7.24 -6.76 10.10
N ALA A 266 7.76 -5.53 10.07
CA ALA A 266 8.73 -5.03 11.03
C ALA A 266 8.11 -4.44 12.31
N PHE A 267 6.79 -4.55 12.50
CA PHE A 267 6.06 -3.91 13.60
C PHE A 267 6.10 -4.66 14.94
N ALA A 268 7.02 -5.61 15.10
CA ALA A 268 7.26 -6.28 16.38
C ALA A 268 8.30 -5.54 17.23
N THR A 269 8.53 -6.02 18.45
CA THR A 269 9.68 -5.55 19.24
C THR A 269 10.98 -6.06 18.64
N ARG A 270 12.10 -5.41 18.96
CA ARG A 270 13.44 -5.81 18.49
C ARG A 270 13.79 -7.22 18.95
N GLU A 271 13.51 -7.51 20.21
CA GLU A 271 13.80 -8.81 20.84
C GLU A 271 13.05 -9.92 20.11
N ASN A 272 11.75 -9.75 19.87
CA ASN A 272 10.94 -10.74 19.15
C ASN A 272 11.38 -10.89 17.70
N THR A 273 11.83 -9.80 17.08
CA THR A 273 12.34 -9.82 15.70
C THR A 273 13.62 -10.64 15.59
N ILE A 274 14.58 -10.42 16.50
CA ILE A 274 15.84 -11.16 16.56
C ILE A 274 15.56 -12.65 16.85
N GLU A 275 14.71 -12.92 17.83
CA GLU A 275 14.35 -14.28 18.21
C GLU A 275 13.69 -15.04 17.06
N ALA A 276 12.77 -14.41 16.32
CA ALA A 276 12.15 -15.03 15.15
C ALA A 276 13.19 -15.41 14.09
N MET A 277 14.16 -14.54 13.82
CA MET A 277 15.23 -14.85 12.85
C MET A 277 16.17 -15.95 13.34
N ASN A 278 16.46 -16.01 14.64
CA ASN A 278 17.26 -17.10 15.22
C ASN A 278 16.58 -18.47 15.11
N ARG A 279 15.24 -18.52 15.19
CA ARG A 279 14.47 -19.75 15.01
C ARG A 279 14.45 -20.24 13.56
N LEU A 280 14.60 -19.34 12.58
CA LEU A 280 14.58 -19.68 11.16
C LEU A 280 15.95 -20.15 10.63
N LYS A 281 17.03 -19.90 11.33
CA LYS A 281 18.39 -20.37 11.02
C LYS A 281 18.57 -21.81 11.46
#